data_cce2517acd88649b56bdfdf7358f93e9
#
_entry.id   cce2517acd88649b56bdfdf7358f93e9
#
_cell.length_a   1.000
_cell.length_b   1.000
_cell.length_c   1.000
_cell.angle_alpha   90.00
_cell.angle_beta   90.00
_cell.angle_gamma   90.00
#
_symmetry.space_group_name_H-M   'P 1'
#
loop_
_entity.id
_entity.type
_entity.pdbx_description
1 polymer ?
#
loop_
_entity_poly.entity_id
_entity_poly.type
_entity_poly.pdbx_seq_one_letter_code
_entity_poly.pdbx_strand_id
1 'polypeptide(L)'
;MNSPEDLMELPLDLDGLTPDWVTQALSHRYPDTAVQAVSIDGVIAGTASKARLRLAYRDGGNPHGLADTLYAKGGFHGPQQLELGGVGYVREALFFRHLAPKLEDLEIPGAFFSATNAVSGQSIVLMEDLTTRDVTFGKATSPVSSDTAAVTLEWLASLHGRFWNVPVSDELQPWPGVIKEVTTTLLSEEFWGAMTGRPLAAPVPDAMRNPERTRQALEAMWAAFDNIGPQTLIHGDAHLGNMYFLPDGQPGFLDWQSPMRGPWADDVTYFLVGSLSVEERRKYERELLQHYLACLGAQRGVVAPGFDDAWLAYRQQVMHGFMWVATPPQMQPDDIVAANTERFCAALEDLETLRALGL
;
A
#
# COMPACT_ATOMS: atom_id res chain seq x y z
N MET A 1 23.27 12.51 -3.11
CA MET A 1 23.92 12.35 -4.45
C MET A 1 22.96 11.55 -5.28
N ASN A 2 22.54 12.10 -6.43
CA ASN A 2 21.68 11.36 -7.35
C ASN A 2 22.43 10.10 -7.83
N SER A 3 21.75 8.98 -7.87
CA SER A 3 22.31 7.75 -8.45
C SER A 3 22.42 7.90 -9.97
N PRO A 4 23.24 7.10 -10.66
CA PRO A 4 23.28 7.11 -12.13
C PRO A 4 21.89 6.89 -12.77
N GLU A 5 21.00 6.16 -12.10
CA GLU A 5 19.63 5.90 -12.53
C GLU A 5 18.77 7.17 -12.50
N ASP A 6 19.00 8.09 -11.56
CA ASP A 6 18.26 9.36 -11.46
C ASP A 6 18.69 10.37 -12.55
N LEU A 7 19.79 10.11 -13.26
CA LEU A 7 20.23 10.91 -14.40
C LEU A 7 19.64 10.42 -15.72
N MET A 8 18.95 9.27 -15.70
CA MET A 8 18.28 8.72 -16.87
C MET A 8 17.01 9.51 -17.18
N GLU A 9 16.77 9.81 -18.46
CA GLU A 9 15.50 10.38 -18.87
C GLU A 9 14.40 9.34 -18.78
N LEU A 10 13.35 9.63 -18.00
CA LEU A 10 12.24 8.71 -17.78
C LEU A 10 11.09 9.02 -18.75
N PRO A 11 10.54 8.01 -19.47
CA PRO A 11 9.38 8.17 -20.33
C PRO A 11 8.18 8.79 -19.60
N LEU A 12 7.54 9.76 -20.23
CA LEU A 12 6.32 10.39 -19.72
C LEU A 12 5.04 9.72 -20.26
N ASP A 13 5.19 8.84 -21.23
CA ASP A 13 4.13 8.05 -21.84
C ASP A 13 4.60 6.62 -22.13
N LEU A 14 3.66 5.77 -22.53
CA LEU A 14 3.94 4.37 -22.81
C LEU A 14 4.78 4.17 -24.08
N ASP A 15 4.71 5.08 -25.05
CA ASP A 15 5.46 4.98 -26.32
C ASP A 15 6.96 5.15 -26.06
N GLY A 16 7.33 5.85 -25.02
CA GLY A 16 8.71 6.01 -24.57
C GLY A 16 9.35 4.76 -23.96
N LEU A 17 8.58 3.70 -23.64
CA LEU A 17 9.10 2.40 -23.17
C LEU A 17 9.71 1.60 -24.34
N THR A 18 10.65 2.19 -25.05
CA THR A 18 11.31 1.61 -26.22
C THR A 18 12.28 0.49 -25.86
N PRO A 19 12.65 -0.40 -26.81
CA PRO A 19 13.69 -1.42 -26.59
C PRO A 19 15.01 -0.87 -26.08
N ASP A 20 15.43 0.29 -26.59
CA ASP A 20 16.67 0.94 -26.16
C ASP A 20 16.56 1.47 -24.74
N TRP A 21 15.43 2.10 -24.38
CA TRP A 21 15.19 2.57 -23.02
C TRP A 21 15.15 1.41 -22.02
N VAL A 22 14.41 0.34 -22.34
CA VAL A 22 14.31 -0.85 -21.45
C VAL A 22 15.67 -1.54 -21.33
N THR A 23 16.44 -1.62 -22.43
CA THR A 23 17.82 -2.12 -22.39
C THR A 23 18.67 -1.31 -21.42
N GLN A 24 18.65 0.02 -21.55
CA GLN A 24 19.39 0.90 -20.66
C GLN A 24 18.97 0.73 -19.19
N ALA A 25 17.66 0.73 -18.92
CA ALA A 25 17.12 0.56 -17.59
C ALA A 25 17.57 -0.76 -16.92
N LEU A 26 17.44 -1.88 -17.65
CA LEU A 26 17.83 -3.19 -17.12
C LEU A 26 19.34 -3.34 -16.97
N SER A 27 20.14 -2.73 -17.87
CA SER A 27 21.60 -2.85 -17.87
C SER A 27 22.25 -2.24 -16.62
N HIS A 28 21.59 -1.34 -15.89
CA HIS A 28 22.10 -0.80 -14.64
C HIS A 28 22.38 -1.90 -13.59
N ARG A 29 21.51 -2.90 -13.53
CA ARG A 29 21.64 -4.02 -12.57
C ARG A 29 22.08 -5.31 -13.25
N TYR A 30 21.77 -5.47 -14.55
CA TYR A 30 21.98 -6.68 -15.33
C TYR A 30 22.78 -6.34 -16.59
N PRO A 31 24.12 -6.19 -16.46
CA PRO A 31 24.98 -5.80 -17.58
C PRO A 31 24.86 -6.80 -18.73
N ASP A 32 25.14 -6.34 -19.94
CA ASP A 32 25.03 -7.10 -21.18
C ASP A 32 23.60 -7.52 -21.56
N THR A 33 22.57 -7.00 -20.86
CA THR A 33 21.18 -7.15 -21.28
C THR A 33 20.94 -6.36 -22.57
N ALA A 34 20.28 -6.97 -23.57
CA ALA A 34 19.96 -6.33 -24.83
C ALA A 34 18.55 -6.73 -25.30
N VAL A 35 17.61 -5.82 -25.15
CA VAL A 35 16.23 -6.00 -25.61
C VAL A 35 16.13 -5.66 -27.09
N GLN A 36 15.52 -6.54 -27.89
CA GLN A 36 15.28 -6.37 -29.31
C GLN A 36 13.93 -5.72 -29.60
N ALA A 37 12.91 -6.14 -28.85
CA ALA A 37 11.54 -5.63 -29.00
C ALA A 37 10.83 -5.54 -27.67
N VAL A 38 9.94 -4.55 -27.56
CA VAL A 38 9.01 -4.38 -26.44
C VAL A 38 7.60 -4.29 -27.02
N SER A 39 6.67 -5.02 -26.48
CA SER A 39 5.23 -4.84 -26.72
C SER A 39 4.48 -4.69 -25.41
N ILE A 40 3.37 -3.94 -25.44
CA ILE A 40 2.50 -3.73 -24.28
C ILE A 40 1.30 -4.65 -24.44
N ASP A 41 1.20 -5.66 -23.57
CA ASP A 41 0.13 -6.67 -23.60
C ASP A 41 -1.14 -6.19 -22.88
N GLY A 42 -1.05 -5.12 -22.10
CA GLY A 42 -2.19 -4.55 -21.37
C GLY A 42 -1.77 -3.40 -20.46
N VAL A 43 -2.73 -2.56 -20.13
CA VAL A 43 -2.55 -1.44 -19.20
C VAL A 43 -3.65 -1.48 -18.15
N ILE A 44 -3.25 -1.44 -16.89
CA ILE A 44 -4.16 -1.29 -15.74
C ILE A 44 -4.08 0.17 -15.32
N ALA A 45 -5.18 0.89 -15.52
CA ALA A 45 -5.31 2.26 -15.03
C ALA A 45 -5.62 2.25 -13.53
N GLY A 46 -5.04 3.19 -12.81
CA GLY A 46 -5.24 3.38 -11.37
C GLY A 46 -4.61 4.70 -10.94
N THR A 47 -4.29 4.84 -9.67
CA THR A 47 -3.48 5.97 -9.17
C THR A 47 -2.16 6.04 -9.94
N ALA A 48 -1.51 4.89 -10.18
CA ALA A 48 -0.44 4.72 -11.17
C ALA A 48 -0.92 3.87 -12.33
N SER A 49 -0.34 4.08 -13.51
CA SER A 49 -0.49 3.18 -14.65
C SER A 49 0.47 2.01 -14.50
N LYS A 50 -0.04 0.80 -14.71
CA LYS A 50 0.72 -0.45 -14.71
C LYS A 50 0.64 -1.03 -16.13
N ALA A 51 1.72 -0.95 -16.89
CA ALA A 51 1.80 -1.53 -18.23
C ALA A 51 2.50 -2.88 -18.16
N ARG A 52 1.84 -3.93 -18.67
CA ARG A 52 2.45 -5.25 -18.83
C ARG A 52 3.27 -5.26 -20.10
N LEU A 53 4.58 -5.37 -19.95
CA LEU A 53 5.52 -5.42 -21.05
C LEU A 53 5.85 -6.88 -21.38
N ARG A 54 5.93 -7.17 -22.69
CA ARG A 54 6.55 -8.38 -23.22
C ARG A 54 7.84 -8.00 -23.94
N LEU A 55 8.91 -8.65 -23.56
CA LEU A 55 10.27 -8.41 -24.05
C LEU A 55 10.71 -9.55 -24.98
N ALA A 56 11.35 -9.19 -26.07
CA ALA A 56 12.17 -10.11 -26.84
C ALA A 56 13.62 -9.66 -26.71
N TYR A 57 14.52 -10.56 -26.36
CA TYR A 57 15.94 -10.26 -26.23
C TYR A 57 16.69 -10.60 -27.54
N ARG A 58 17.78 -9.87 -27.81
CA ARG A 58 18.71 -10.22 -28.90
C ARG A 58 19.41 -11.54 -28.60
N ASP A 59 19.95 -12.21 -29.61
CA ASP A 59 20.75 -13.41 -29.40
C ASP A 59 21.90 -13.13 -28.42
N GLY A 60 21.98 -13.90 -27.34
CA GLY A 60 22.92 -13.66 -26.23
C GLY A 60 22.64 -12.44 -25.37
N GLY A 61 21.55 -11.69 -25.62
CA GLY A 61 21.20 -10.46 -24.91
C GLY A 61 20.42 -10.66 -23.61
N ASN A 62 20.34 -11.89 -23.09
CA ASN A 62 19.74 -12.18 -21.77
C ASN A 62 20.63 -13.14 -20.97
N PRO A 63 21.89 -12.75 -20.64
CA PRO A 63 22.81 -13.65 -19.94
C PRO A 63 22.40 -13.91 -18.49
N HIS A 64 21.48 -13.10 -17.92
CA HIS A 64 21.00 -13.22 -16.56
C HIS A 64 19.70 -14.02 -16.42
N GLY A 65 19.11 -14.48 -17.53
CA GLY A 65 17.85 -15.23 -17.51
C GLY A 65 16.65 -14.43 -17.03
N LEU A 66 16.61 -13.12 -17.34
CA LEU A 66 15.47 -12.27 -17.00
C LEU A 66 14.20 -12.78 -17.68
N ALA A 67 13.06 -12.59 -17.01
CA ALA A 67 11.77 -12.94 -17.59
C ALA A 67 11.47 -12.14 -18.86
N ASP A 68 10.71 -12.73 -19.76
CA ASP A 68 10.24 -12.08 -20.99
C ASP A 68 8.96 -11.25 -20.79
N THR A 69 8.39 -11.25 -19.57
CA THR A 69 7.31 -10.35 -19.15
C THR A 69 7.65 -9.66 -17.85
N LEU A 70 7.32 -8.38 -17.76
CA LEU A 70 7.43 -7.56 -16.56
C LEU A 70 6.38 -6.44 -16.56
N TYR A 71 6.18 -5.81 -15.41
CA TYR A 71 5.34 -4.61 -15.32
C TYR A 71 6.21 -3.35 -15.23
N ALA A 72 5.87 -2.33 -16.03
CA ALA A 72 6.31 -0.96 -15.83
C ALA A 72 5.21 -0.20 -15.07
N LYS A 73 5.54 0.36 -13.92
CA LYS A 73 4.62 1.16 -13.11
C LYS A 73 5.14 2.59 -13.02
N GLY A 74 4.27 3.58 -13.29
CA GLY A 74 4.63 5.01 -13.31
C GLY A 74 3.49 5.91 -13.77
N GLY A 75 3.77 7.19 -13.94
CA GLY A 75 2.82 8.20 -14.42
C GLY A 75 2.84 8.35 -15.94
N PHE A 76 2.19 7.46 -16.68
CA PHE A 76 2.23 7.42 -18.15
C PHE A 76 1.09 8.14 -18.86
N HIS A 77 0.21 8.84 -18.15
CA HIS A 77 -0.94 9.57 -18.72
C HIS A 77 -0.79 11.10 -18.67
N GLY A 78 0.44 11.57 -18.68
CA GLY A 78 0.77 12.98 -18.78
C GLY A 78 0.82 13.74 -17.46
N PRO A 79 1.00 15.08 -17.53
CA PRO A 79 1.29 15.91 -16.34
C PRO A 79 0.25 15.86 -15.24
N GLN A 80 -1.03 15.75 -15.57
CA GLN A 80 -2.11 15.68 -14.56
C GLN A 80 -2.00 14.45 -13.65
N GLN A 81 -1.60 13.30 -14.20
CA GLN A 81 -1.40 12.10 -13.39
C GLN A 81 -0.18 12.27 -12.47
N LEU A 82 0.86 12.95 -12.94
CA LEU A 82 2.04 13.24 -12.13
C LEU A 82 1.74 14.21 -10.98
N GLU A 83 0.89 15.21 -11.20
CA GLU A 83 0.44 16.13 -10.13
C GLU A 83 -0.34 15.40 -9.03
N LEU A 84 -1.22 14.48 -9.41
CA LEU A 84 -2.09 13.77 -8.46
C LEU A 84 -1.40 12.59 -7.77
N GLY A 85 -0.55 11.86 -8.49
CA GLY A 85 0.05 10.61 -8.03
C GLY A 85 1.56 10.67 -7.79
N GLY A 86 2.24 11.74 -8.19
CA GLY A 86 3.71 11.81 -8.27
C GLY A 86 4.41 11.49 -6.96
N VAL A 87 3.86 11.93 -5.83
CA VAL A 87 4.45 11.63 -4.52
C VAL A 87 4.43 10.12 -4.23
N GLY A 88 3.33 9.42 -4.57
CA GLY A 88 3.23 7.96 -4.43
C GLY A 88 4.23 7.23 -5.33
N TYR A 89 4.43 7.70 -6.56
CA TYR A 89 5.39 7.08 -7.49
C TYR A 89 6.83 7.23 -6.99
N VAL A 90 7.19 8.41 -6.49
CA VAL A 90 8.51 8.64 -5.87
C VAL A 90 8.72 7.69 -4.69
N ARG A 91 7.74 7.55 -3.81
CA ARG A 91 7.84 6.69 -2.62
C ARG A 91 8.02 5.23 -3.00
N GLU A 92 7.25 4.73 -3.97
CA GLU A 92 7.39 3.36 -4.44
C GLU A 92 8.76 3.12 -5.06
N ALA A 93 9.26 4.05 -5.86
CA ALA A 93 10.59 3.95 -6.45
C ALA A 93 11.68 3.95 -5.37
N LEU A 94 11.57 4.81 -4.35
CA LEU A 94 12.51 4.86 -3.22
C LEU A 94 12.44 3.58 -2.37
N PHE A 95 11.23 3.04 -2.16
CA PHE A 95 11.05 1.77 -1.46
C PHE A 95 11.82 0.65 -2.17
N PHE A 96 11.57 0.44 -3.45
CA PHE A 96 12.24 -0.64 -4.20
C PHE A 96 13.75 -0.44 -4.33
N ARG A 97 14.21 0.81 -4.36
CA ARG A 97 15.64 1.11 -4.43
C ARG A 97 16.39 0.92 -3.11
N HIS A 98 15.81 1.39 -2.01
CA HIS A 98 16.57 1.57 -0.76
C HIS A 98 16.10 0.70 0.40
N LEU A 99 14.84 0.24 0.37
CA LEU A 99 14.23 -0.51 1.47
C LEU A 99 13.99 -1.97 1.13
N ALA A 100 13.45 -2.28 -0.04
CA ALA A 100 13.22 -3.65 -0.49
C ALA A 100 14.49 -4.54 -0.42
N PRO A 101 15.71 -4.06 -0.78
CA PRO A 101 16.93 -4.86 -0.62
C PRO A 101 17.28 -5.22 0.84
N LYS A 102 16.65 -4.57 1.82
CA LYS A 102 16.82 -4.89 3.25
C LYS A 102 15.78 -5.88 3.76
N LEU A 103 14.86 -6.33 2.90
CA LEU A 103 13.70 -7.16 3.19
C LEU A 103 13.76 -8.48 2.39
N GLU A 104 14.96 -9.00 2.11
CA GLU A 104 15.18 -10.18 1.25
C GLU A 104 14.50 -11.46 1.79
N ASP A 105 14.18 -11.50 3.08
CA ASP A 105 13.49 -12.60 3.77
C ASP A 105 11.96 -12.41 3.80
N LEU A 106 11.45 -11.29 3.30
CA LEU A 106 10.02 -11.04 3.17
C LEU A 106 9.58 -11.15 1.71
N GLU A 107 8.44 -11.79 1.49
CA GLU A 107 7.86 -11.89 0.15
C GLU A 107 7.33 -10.54 -0.31
N ILE A 108 8.00 -9.97 -1.30
CA ILE A 108 7.64 -8.74 -2.02
C ILE A 108 7.98 -8.91 -3.50
N PRO A 109 7.29 -8.22 -4.43
CA PRO A 109 7.61 -8.32 -5.85
C PRO A 109 9.06 -7.91 -6.12
N GLY A 110 9.76 -8.68 -6.96
CA GLY A 110 11.09 -8.30 -7.42
C GLY A 110 11.06 -7.03 -8.28
N ALA A 111 11.99 -6.09 -8.04
CA ALA A 111 12.18 -4.95 -8.92
C ALA A 111 13.50 -5.07 -9.70
N PHE A 112 13.41 -4.89 -11.00
CA PHE A 112 14.56 -4.95 -11.92
C PHE A 112 15.21 -3.57 -12.12
N PHE A 113 14.40 -2.52 -12.03
CA PHE A 113 14.83 -1.13 -12.16
C PHE A 113 13.90 -0.24 -11.35
N SER A 114 14.44 0.86 -10.82
CA SER A 114 13.66 1.85 -10.10
C SER A 114 14.37 3.20 -10.15
N ALA A 115 13.70 4.21 -10.69
CA ALA A 115 14.26 5.55 -10.84
C ALA A 115 13.22 6.65 -10.60
N THR A 116 13.72 7.81 -10.18
CA THR A 116 12.95 9.04 -10.02
C THR A 116 13.63 10.17 -10.78
N ASN A 117 12.85 11.06 -11.39
CA ASN A 117 13.36 12.26 -12.04
C ASN A 117 12.68 13.49 -11.43
N ALA A 118 13.42 14.23 -10.62
CA ALA A 118 12.92 15.40 -9.90
C ALA A 118 12.49 16.57 -10.82
N VAL A 119 12.98 16.60 -12.08
CA VAL A 119 12.65 17.67 -13.03
C VAL A 119 11.28 17.43 -13.66
N SER A 120 11.03 16.19 -14.10
CA SER A 120 9.74 15.83 -14.71
C SER A 120 8.68 15.41 -13.66
N GLY A 121 9.08 15.07 -12.43
CA GLY A 121 8.22 14.46 -11.43
C GLY A 121 7.89 12.99 -11.71
N GLN A 122 8.46 12.41 -12.78
CA GLN A 122 8.23 11.01 -13.15
C GLN A 122 9.04 10.07 -12.26
N SER A 123 8.44 8.94 -11.93
CA SER A 123 9.14 7.80 -11.33
C SER A 123 8.66 6.52 -11.99
N ILE A 124 9.60 5.62 -12.26
CA ILE A 124 9.29 4.34 -12.92
C ILE A 124 9.92 3.19 -12.14
N VAL A 125 9.13 2.16 -11.93
CA VAL A 125 9.59 0.86 -11.42
C VAL A 125 9.31 -0.19 -12.48
N LEU A 126 10.35 -0.93 -12.91
CA LEU A 126 10.19 -2.17 -13.66
C LEU A 126 10.21 -3.32 -12.67
N MET A 127 9.11 -4.06 -12.58
CA MET A 127 8.91 -5.09 -11.57
C MET A 127 8.45 -6.41 -12.16
N GLU A 128 8.57 -7.44 -11.36
CA GLU A 128 8.15 -8.80 -11.64
C GLU A 128 6.67 -8.86 -12.07
N ASP A 129 6.40 -9.69 -13.07
CA ASP A 129 5.05 -10.06 -13.45
C ASP A 129 4.58 -11.23 -12.59
N LEU A 130 3.93 -10.92 -11.46
CA LEU A 130 3.39 -11.90 -10.54
C LEU A 130 2.35 -12.83 -11.19
N THR A 131 1.75 -12.45 -12.33
CA THR A 131 0.80 -13.33 -13.05
C THR A 131 1.48 -14.55 -13.68
N THR A 132 2.80 -14.56 -13.75
CA THR A 132 3.61 -15.71 -14.21
C THR A 132 3.97 -16.68 -13.09
N ARG A 133 3.69 -16.29 -11.84
CA ARG A 133 3.87 -17.13 -10.66
C ARG A 133 2.57 -17.80 -10.26
N ASP A 134 2.68 -18.93 -9.58
CA ASP A 134 1.53 -19.57 -8.93
C ASP A 134 1.19 -18.83 -7.64
N VAL A 135 0.46 -17.70 -7.78
CA VAL A 135 0.04 -16.88 -6.65
C VAL A 135 -1.47 -16.62 -6.70
N THR A 136 -2.07 -16.44 -5.53
CA THR A 136 -3.47 -16.02 -5.41
C THR A 136 -3.54 -14.58 -4.93
N PHE A 137 -4.13 -13.69 -5.71
CA PHE A 137 -4.32 -12.29 -5.31
C PHE A 137 -5.47 -12.15 -4.30
N GLY A 138 -5.23 -11.36 -3.26
CA GLY A 138 -6.25 -11.02 -2.28
C GLY A 138 -7.40 -10.22 -2.89
N LYS A 139 -8.60 -10.42 -2.35
CA LYS A 139 -9.83 -9.72 -2.79
C LYS A 139 -10.66 -9.34 -1.57
N ALA A 140 -11.04 -8.08 -1.45
CA ALA A 140 -11.88 -7.61 -0.35
C ALA A 140 -13.20 -8.40 -0.23
N THR A 141 -13.74 -8.90 -1.35
CA THR A 141 -14.96 -9.73 -1.39
C THR A 141 -14.77 -11.18 -0.92
N SER A 142 -13.51 -11.59 -0.64
CA SER A 142 -13.17 -12.95 -0.19
C SER A 142 -12.31 -12.86 1.07
N PRO A 143 -12.93 -12.74 2.27
CA PRO A 143 -12.19 -12.63 3.53
C PRO A 143 -11.20 -13.79 3.72
N VAL A 144 -10.08 -13.52 4.37
CA VAL A 144 -9.13 -14.56 4.76
C VAL A 144 -9.54 -15.22 6.08
N SER A 145 -9.01 -16.41 6.36
CA SER A 145 -9.17 -17.07 7.66
C SER A 145 -8.32 -16.40 8.76
N SER A 146 -8.65 -16.65 10.02
CA SER A 146 -7.84 -16.24 11.16
C SER A 146 -6.40 -16.79 11.08
N ASP A 147 -6.22 -18.01 10.58
CA ASP A 147 -4.88 -18.60 10.42
C ASP A 147 -4.05 -17.85 9.36
N THR A 148 -4.66 -17.51 8.22
CA THR A 148 -4.01 -16.69 7.19
C THR A 148 -3.69 -15.29 7.73
N ALA A 149 -4.60 -14.72 8.53
CA ALA A 149 -4.37 -13.43 9.17
C ALA A 149 -3.19 -13.49 10.16
N ALA A 150 -3.05 -14.58 10.92
CA ALA A 150 -1.92 -14.76 11.83
C ALA A 150 -0.58 -14.76 11.10
N VAL A 151 -0.45 -15.53 10.00
CA VAL A 151 0.77 -15.55 9.17
C VAL A 151 1.07 -14.17 8.56
N THR A 152 0.04 -13.45 8.15
CA THR A 152 0.21 -12.08 7.64
C THR A 152 0.71 -11.11 8.72
N LEU A 153 0.23 -11.27 9.94
CA LEU A 153 0.70 -10.46 11.07
C LEU A 153 2.15 -10.76 11.44
N GLU A 154 2.64 -12.00 11.26
CA GLU A 154 4.07 -12.35 11.40
C GLU A 154 4.91 -11.61 10.37
N TRP A 155 4.42 -11.54 9.12
CA TRP A 155 5.06 -10.77 8.05
C TRP A 155 5.12 -9.28 8.39
N LEU A 156 3.99 -8.68 8.82
CA LEU A 156 3.95 -7.28 9.26
C LEU A 156 4.85 -7.03 10.49
N ALA A 157 4.88 -7.93 11.46
CA ALA A 157 5.75 -7.83 12.62
C ALA A 157 7.24 -7.84 12.22
N SER A 158 7.61 -8.61 11.20
CA SER A 158 8.97 -8.64 10.66
C SER A 158 9.33 -7.34 9.94
N LEU A 159 8.43 -6.78 9.12
CA LEU A 159 8.59 -5.47 8.51
C LEU A 159 8.79 -4.38 9.58
N HIS A 160 7.83 -4.30 10.50
CA HIS A 160 7.82 -3.26 11.54
C HIS A 160 9.01 -3.38 12.49
N GLY A 161 9.38 -4.61 12.88
CA GLY A 161 10.52 -4.86 13.75
C GLY A 161 11.85 -4.44 13.14
N ARG A 162 12.03 -4.61 11.84
CA ARG A 162 13.25 -4.25 11.12
C ARG A 162 13.52 -2.75 11.09
N PHE A 163 12.46 -1.96 11.06
CA PHE A 163 12.56 -0.50 11.03
C PHE A 163 12.12 0.16 12.35
N TRP A 164 12.04 -0.61 13.44
CA TRP A 164 11.57 -0.13 14.74
C TRP A 164 12.45 1.00 15.27
N ASN A 165 11.88 2.20 15.38
CA ASN A 165 12.60 3.44 15.74
C ASN A 165 13.79 3.79 14.80
N VAL A 166 13.88 3.18 13.63
CA VAL A 166 14.90 3.53 12.65
C VAL A 166 14.45 4.76 11.86
N PRO A 167 15.29 5.79 11.71
CA PRO A 167 14.99 6.91 10.83
C PRO A 167 14.81 6.44 9.38
N VAL A 168 13.78 6.93 8.72
CA VAL A 168 13.59 6.79 7.27
C VAL A 168 13.92 8.11 6.59
N SER A 169 14.10 8.10 5.26
CA SER A 169 14.38 9.32 4.50
C SER A 169 13.27 10.35 4.62
N ASP A 170 13.58 11.61 4.35
CA ASP A 170 12.61 12.71 4.45
C ASP A 170 11.43 12.52 3.48
N GLU A 171 11.66 11.90 2.33
CA GLU A 171 10.62 11.60 1.35
C GLU A 171 9.62 10.55 1.84
N LEU A 172 9.97 9.78 2.86
CA LEU A 172 9.11 8.76 3.49
C LEU A 172 8.50 9.23 4.82
N GLN A 173 8.60 10.51 5.14
CA GLN A 173 7.85 11.08 6.26
C GLN A 173 6.35 11.15 5.93
N PRO A 174 5.45 11.12 6.93
CA PRO A 174 4.00 11.30 6.70
C PRO A 174 3.68 12.55 5.87
N TRP A 175 2.55 12.54 5.18
CA TRP A 175 2.12 13.67 4.31
C TRP A 175 0.95 14.45 4.89
N PRO A 176 1.06 15.08 6.02
CA PRO A 176 -0.10 15.68 6.67
C PRO A 176 -0.79 16.71 5.77
N GLY A 177 -0.04 17.43 4.94
CA GLY A 177 -0.60 18.43 4.03
C GLY A 177 -1.46 17.82 2.93
N VAL A 178 -0.94 16.84 2.20
CA VAL A 178 -1.64 16.16 1.09
C VAL A 178 -2.86 15.41 1.60
N ILE A 179 -2.70 14.63 2.68
CA ILE A 179 -3.82 13.89 3.28
C ILE A 179 -4.92 14.85 3.73
N LYS A 180 -4.57 15.98 4.35
CA LYS A 180 -5.52 16.98 4.80
C LYS A 180 -6.27 17.62 3.63
N GLU A 181 -5.60 17.93 2.53
CA GLU A 181 -6.20 18.52 1.34
C GLU A 181 -7.18 17.54 0.67
N VAL A 182 -6.75 16.30 0.44
CA VAL A 182 -7.60 15.22 -0.10
C VAL A 182 -8.82 15.02 0.79
N THR A 183 -8.62 14.90 2.10
CA THR A 183 -9.72 14.73 3.07
C THR A 183 -10.69 15.91 3.04
N THR A 184 -10.19 17.13 2.90
CA THR A 184 -11.04 18.32 2.79
C THR A 184 -11.96 18.24 1.58
N THR A 185 -11.46 17.76 0.45
CA THR A 185 -12.24 17.55 -0.78
C THR A 185 -13.26 16.43 -0.60
N LEU A 186 -12.86 15.28 -0.05
CA LEU A 186 -13.73 14.13 0.18
C LEU A 186 -14.83 14.41 1.21
N LEU A 187 -14.61 15.31 2.15
CA LEU A 187 -15.56 15.70 3.19
C LEU A 187 -16.29 17.04 2.86
N SER A 188 -16.32 17.45 1.60
CA SER A 188 -17.27 18.49 1.19
C SER A 188 -18.71 17.96 1.33
N GLU A 189 -19.65 18.83 1.69
CA GLU A 189 -21.07 18.45 1.86
C GLU A 189 -21.62 17.73 0.64
N GLU A 190 -21.29 18.21 -0.56
CA GLU A 190 -21.75 17.63 -1.83
C GLU A 190 -21.16 16.24 -2.05
N PHE A 191 -19.83 16.09 -1.99
CA PHE A 191 -19.18 14.81 -2.27
C PHE A 191 -19.51 13.78 -1.19
N TRP A 192 -19.38 14.14 0.09
CA TRP A 192 -19.67 13.24 1.22
C TRP A 192 -21.13 12.81 1.24
N GLY A 193 -22.07 13.75 0.98
CA GLY A 193 -23.48 13.44 0.86
C GLY A 193 -23.79 12.48 -0.29
N ALA A 194 -23.14 12.68 -1.45
CA ALA A 194 -23.26 11.75 -2.58
C ALA A 194 -22.74 10.34 -2.25
N MET A 195 -21.57 10.24 -1.61
CA MET A 195 -20.95 8.95 -1.29
C MET A 195 -21.73 8.21 -0.19
N THR A 196 -22.11 8.89 0.88
CA THR A 196 -22.90 8.30 1.97
C THR A 196 -24.37 8.07 1.62
N GLY A 197 -24.88 8.69 0.55
CA GLY A 197 -26.20 8.44 -0.02
C GLY A 197 -26.30 7.16 -0.85
N ARG A 198 -25.19 6.50 -1.23
CA ARG A 198 -25.17 5.26 -2.01
C ARG A 198 -25.74 4.09 -1.20
N PRO A 199 -26.40 3.10 -1.85
CA PRO A 199 -26.91 1.91 -1.15
C PRO A 199 -25.84 1.16 -0.35
N LEU A 200 -24.60 1.09 -0.84
CA LEU A 200 -23.48 0.44 -0.17
C LEU A 200 -23.07 1.15 1.13
N ALA A 201 -23.45 2.40 1.32
CA ALA A 201 -23.20 3.17 2.53
C ALA A 201 -24.31 2.97 3.60
N ALA A 202 -25.23 2.02 3.42
CA ALA A 202 -26.26 1.71 4.42
C ALA A 202 -25.69 1.42 5.82
N PRO A 203 -24.51 0.74 5.99
CA PRO A 203 -23.90 0.51 7.29
C PRO A 203 -23.33 1.75 7.97
N VAL A 204 -23.17 2.88 7.27
CA VAL A 204 -22.57 4.10 7.84
C VAL A 204 -23.45 4.64 8.97
N PRO A 205 -22.92 4.78 10.20
CA PRO A 205 -23.67 5.35 11.31
C PRO A 205 -24.16 6.77 11.01
N ASP A 206 -25.35 7.12 11.46
CA ASP A 206 -25.97 8.43 11.21
C ASP A 206 -25.06 9.60 11.59
N ALA A 207 -24.37 9.51 12.73
CA ALA A 207 -23.44 10.53 13.18
C ALA A 207 -22.28 10.75 12.20
N MET A 208 -21.85 9.70 11.48
CA MET A 208 -20.73 9.76 10.53
C MET A 208 -21.16 10.17 9.11
N ARG A 209 -22.46 10.33 8.87
CA ARG A 209 -22.98 10.96 7.65
C ARG A 209 -22.79 12.49 7.66
N ASN A 210 -22.54 13.05 8.82
CA ASN A 210 -22.16 14.46 8.95
C ASN A 210 -20.66 14.61 8.62
N PRO A 211 -20.28 15.36 7.57
CA PRO A 211 -18.89 15.49 7.14
C PRO A 211 -18.00 16.16 8.19
N GLU A 212 -18.53 17.08 8.98
CA GLU A 212 -17.78 17.75 10.04
C GLU A 212 -17.46 16.80 11.20
N ARG A 213 -18.41 15.91 11.57
CA ARG A 213 -18.16 14.88 12.59
C ARG A 213 -17.11 13.87 12.13
N THR A 214 -17.17 13.48 10.85
CA THR A 214 -16.16 12.59 10.24
C THR A 214 -14.79 13.27 10.19
N ARG A 215 -14.74 14.57 9.87
CA ARG A 215 -13.50 15.36 9.90
C ARG A 215 -12.87 15.36 11.30
N GLN A 216 -13.65 15.63 12.34
CA GLN A 216 -13.18 15.62 13.72
C GLN A 216 -12.61 14.25 14.11
N ALA A 217 -13.25 13.17 13.68
CA ALA A 217 -12.78 11.81 13.97
C ALA A 217 -11.45 11.49 13.24
N LEU A 218 -11.29 11.94 11.99
CA LEU A 218 -10.04 11.78 11.24
C LEU A 218 -8.92 12.62 11.84
N GLU A 219 -9.19 13.87 12.21
CA GLU A 219 -8.20 14.75 12.85
C GLU A 219 -7.73 14.16 14.20
N ALA A 220 -8.66 13.61 14.98
CA ALA A 220 -8.31 12.91 16.23
C ALA A 220 -7.48 11.64 15.97
N MET A 221 -7.81 10.86 14.92
CA MET A 221 -7.01 9.71 14.52
C MET A 221 -5.58 10.13 14.11
N TRP A 222 -5.42 11.19 13.32
CA TRP A 222 -4.08 11.67 12.94
C TRP A 222 -3.30 12.20 14.14
N ALA A 223 -3.96 12.88 15.07
CA ALA A 223 -3.31 13.28 16.31
C ALA A 223 -2.87 12.06 17.13
N ALA A 224 -3.66 10.98 17.17
CA ALA A 224 -3.27 9.72 17.78
C ALA A 224 -2.13 9.04 17.01
N PHE A 225 -2.18 9.03 15.68
CA PHE A 225 -1.13 8.48 14.80
C PHE A 225 0.26 9.03 15.16
N ASP A 226 0.39 10.34 15.35
CA ASP A 226 1.66 10.97 15.71
C ASP A 226 2.12 10.62 17.14
N ASN A 227 1.21 10.24 18.03
CA ASN A 227 1.47 9.95 19.45
C ASN A 227 1.58 8.45 19.76
N ILE A 228 1.13 7.55 18.87
CA ILE A 228 1.36 6.11 19.02
C ILE A 228 2.85 5.85 18.76
N GLY A 229 3.57 5.60 19.82
CA GLY A 229 4.99 5.25 19.72
C GLY A 229 5.21 3.76 19.99
N PRO A 230 6.34 3.21 19.60
CA PRO A 230 7.35 3.73 18.67
C PRO A 230 6.91 3.72 17.21
N GLN A 231 7.55 4.56 16.39
CA GLN A 231 7.30 4.63 14.95
C GLN A 231 8.20 3.65 14.17
N THR A 232 7.69 3.14 13.08
CA THR A 232 8.41 2.22 12.19
C THR A 232 8.20 2.57 10.71
N LEU A 233 8.70 1.77 9.79
CA LEU A 233 8.25 1.78 8.40
C LEU A 233 6.94 1.00 8.33
N ILE A 234 5.89 1.62 7.82
CA ILE A 234 4.62 0.99 7.51
C ILE A 234 4.41 0.89 5.99
N HIS A 235 3.59 -0.05 5.56
CA HIS A 235 3.11 -0.13 4.17
C HIS A 235 2.22 1.07 3.83
N GLY A 236 1.39 1.49 4.80
CA GLY A 236 0.50 2.63 4.71
C GLY A 236 -0.76 2.42 3.87
N ASP A 237 -0.92 1.23 3.27
CA ASP A 237 -2.10 0.80 2.52
C ASP A 237 -2.26 -0.73 2.56
N ALA A 238 -2.12 -1.31 3.75
CA ALA A 238 -2.05 -2.74 4.00
C ALA A 238 -3.43 -3.43 3.96
N HIS A 239 -4.18 -3.25 2.86
CA HIS A 239 -5.47 -3.92 2.68
C HIS A 239 -5.35 -5.17 1.80
N LEU A 240 -6.33 -6.07 1.88
CA LEU A 240 -6.31 -7.36 1.20
C LEU A 240 -6.14 -7.26 -0.33
N GLY A 241 -6.62 -6.18 -0.97
CA GLY A 241 -6.42 -5.94 -2.40
C GLY A 241 -4.97 -5.65 -2.81
N ASN A 242 -4.11 -5.29 -1.85
CA ASN A 242 -2.68 -5.07 -2.04
C ASN A 242 -1.84 -6.28 -1.59
N MET A 243 -2.45 -7.47 -1.57
CA MET A 243 -1.78 -8.69 -1.14
C MET A 243 -1.86 -9.80 -2.17
N TYR A 244 -0.92 -10.71 -2.09
CA TYR A 244 -0.96 -12.01 -2.76
C TYR A 244 -0.43 -13.09 -1.81
N PHE A 245 -0.77 -14.33 -2.13
CA PHE A 245 -0.41 -15.49 -1.34
C PHE A 245 0.28 -16.52 -2.23
N LEU A 246 1.40 -17.05 -1.77
CA LEU A 246 2.07 -18.18 -2.38
C LEU A 246 1.28 -19.48 -2.15
N PRO A 247 1.55 -20.58 -2.90
CA PRO A 247 0.86 -21.84 -2.71
C PRO A 247 0.98 -22.44 -1.30
N ASP A 248 2.04 -22.11 -0.57
CA ASP A 248 2.27 -22.53 0.82
C ASP A 248 1.57 -21.61 1.85
N GLY A 249 0.86 -20.59 1.39
CA GLY A 249 0.13 -19.66 2.22
C GLY A 249 0.95 -18.45 2.70
N GLN A 250 2.23 -18.33 2.31
CA GLN A 250 3.03 -17.14 2.64
C GLN A 250 2.45 -15.89 1.97
N PRO A 251 2.22 -14.80 2.73
CA PRO A 251 1.71 -13.55 2.18
C PRO A 251 2.82 -12.72 1.56
N GLY A 252 2.49 -11.97 0.51
CA GLY A 252 3.30 -10.91 -0.04
C GLY A 252 2.48 -9.62 -0.18
N PHE A 253 3.13 -8.48 -0.09
CA PHE A 253 2.50 -7.18 -0.29
C PHE A 253 2.98 -6.53 -1.58
N LEU A 254 2.05 -5.94 -2.31
CA LEU A 254 2.27 -5.16 -3.54
C LEU A 254 1.72 -3.74 -3.37
N ASP A 255 2.00 -2.87 -4.35
CA ASP A 255 1.54 -1.47 -4.34
C ASP A 255 2.15 -0.61 -3.22
N TRP A 256 3.46 -0.48 -3.25
CA TRP A 256 4.25 0.31 -2.29
C TRP A 256 4.25 1.82 -2.60
N GLN A 257 3.07 2.40 -2.82
CA GLN A 257 2.91 3.84 -3.08
C GLN A 257 2.80 4.68 -1.80
N SER A 258 2.47 4.05 -0.68
CA SER A 258 2.21 4.72 0.60
C SER A 258 3.21 4.37 1.71
N PRO A 259 4.43 3.82 1.44
CA PRO A 259 5.34 3.49 2.52
C PRO A 259 5.73 4.78 3.24
N MET A 260 5.64 4.76 4.54
CA MET A 260 5.99 5.93 5.35
C MET A 260 6.44 5.55 6.76
N ARG A 261 7.04 6.50 7.43
CA ARG A 261 7.24 6.39 8.87
C ARG A 261 5.90 6.58 9.57
N GLY A 262 5.48 5.59 10.33
CA GLY A 262 4.19 5.62 11.01
C GLY A 262 4.10 4.62 12.17
N PRO A 263 2.98 4.63 12.90
CA PRO A 263 2.72 3.63 13.94
C PRO A 263 2.34 2.29 13.32
N TRP A 264 2.88 1.22 13.84
CA TRP A 264 2.55 -0.15 13.47
C TRP A 264 1.03 -0.43 13.46
N ALA A 265 0.29 0.26 14.34
CA ALA A 265 -1.14 0.06 14.50
C ALA A 265 -1.96 0.45 13.26
N ASP A 266 -1.45 1.34 12.41
CA ASP A 266 -2.11 1.73 11.16
C ASP A 266 -2.26 0.52 10.23
N ASP A 267 -1.14 -0.13 9.86
CA ASP A 267 -1.16 -1.32 9.01
C ASP A 267 -1.94 -2.48 9.64
N VAL A 268 -1.71 -2.76 10.94
CA VAL A 268 -2.33 -3.89 11.63
C VAL A 268 -3.85 -3.72 11.71
N THR A 269 -4.34 -2.52 12.03
CA THR A 269 -5.78 -2.25 12.07
C THR A 269 -6.39 -2.32 10.70
N TYR A 270 -5.76 -1.69 9.71
CA TYR A 270 -6.27 -1.66 8.35
C TYR A 270 -6.33 -3.06 7.75
N PHE A 271 -5.30 -3.87 7.99
CA PHE A 271 -5.29 -5.26 7.56
C PHE A 271 -6.35 -6.10 8.27
N LEU A 272 -6.36 -6.17 9.59
CA LEU A 272 -7.27 -7.06 10.34
C LEU A 272 -8.74 -6.73 10.10
N VAL A 273 -9.09 -5.44 10.16
CA VAL A 273 -10.48 -5.02 9.93
C VAL A 273 -10.90 -5.24 8.48
N GLY A 274 -10.03 -4.91 7.52
CA GLY A 274 -10.34 -5.01 6.09
C GLY A 274 -10.29 -6.43 5.51
N SER A 275 -9.63 -7.39 6.20
CA SER A 275 -9.33 -8.70 5.64
C SER A 275 -10.16 -9.84 6.21
N LEU A 276 -10.63 -9.73 7.45
CA LEU A 276 -11.49 -10.73 8.10
C LEU A 276 -12.97 -10.45 7.84
N SER A 277 -13.81 -11.48 7.92
CA SER A 277 -15.25 -11.24 8.08
C SER A 277 -15.53 -10.56 9.43
N VAL A 278 -16.67 -9.88 9.55
CA VAL A 278 -17.05 -9.21 10.80
C VAL A 278 -17.11 -10.20 11.97
N GLU A 279 -17.63 -11.42 11.72
CA GLU A 279 -17.73 -12.48 12.72
C GLU A 279 -16.35 -12.99 13.17
N GLU A 280 -15.45 -13.26 12.20
CA GLU A 280 -14.11 -13.73 12.53
C GLU A 280 -13.28 -12.66 13.22
N ARG A 281 -13.38 -11.40 12.77
CA ARG A 281 -12.75 -10.29 13.45
C ARG A 281 -13.19 -10.21 14.91
N ARG A 282 -14.50 -10.17 15.18
CA ARG A 282 -15.05 -10.14 16.55
C ARG A 282 -14.56 -11.27 17.43
N LYS A 283 -14.37 -12.44 16.84
CA LYS A 283 -13.94 -13.64 17.55
C LYS A 283 -12.45 -13.65 17.85
N TYR A 284 -11.63 -13.21 16.91
CA TYR A 284 -10.18 -13.47 16.94
C TYR A 284 -9.30 -12.22 17.06
N GLU A 285 -9.82 -11.00 16.85
CA GLU A 285 -8.99 -9.80 16.77
C GLU A 285 -8.09 -9.56 18.00
N ARG A 286 -8.54 -9.89 19.19
CA ARG A 286 -7.73 -9.74 20.42
C ARG A 286 -6.61 -10.77 20.47
N GLU A 287 -6.87 -12.00 20.10
CA GLU A 287 -5.88 -13.07 20.04
C GLU A 287 -4.86 -12.79 18.93
N LEU A 288 -5.32 -12.36 17.76
CA LEU A 288 -4.46 -11.98 16.63
C LEU A 288 -3.58 -10.77 16.96
N LEU A 289 -4.10 -9.77 17.66
CA LEU A 289 -3.28 -8.66 18.13
C LEU A 289 -2.23 -9.11 19.15
N GLN A 290 -2.57 -10.01 20.08
CA GLN A 290 -1.60 -10.59 21.01
C GLN A 290 -0.51 -11.38 20.27
N HIS A 291 -0.90 -12.15 19.24
CA HIS A 291 0.03 -12.87 18.38
C HIS A 291 0.99 -11.91 17.66
N TYR A 292 0.46 -10.85 17.04
CA TYR A 292 1.29 -9.81 16.41
C TYR A 292 2.30 -9.22 17.41
N LEU A 293 1.87 -8.84 18.61
CA LEU A 293 2.74 -8.27 19.63
C LEU A 293 3.83 -9.24 20.09
N ALA A 294 3.52 -10.53 20.18
CA ALA A 294 4.50 -11.57 20.50
C ALA A 294 5.56 -11.69 19.39
N CYS A 295 5.13 -11.74 18.11
CA CYS A 295 6.01 -11.78 16.95
C CYS A 295 6.87 -10.52 16.83
N LEU A 296 6.28 -9.35 17.09
CA LEU A 296 7.00 -8.08 17.10
C LEU A 296 8.05 -8.03 18.23
N GLY A 297 7.70 -8.47 19.43
CA GLY A 297 8.61 -8.53 20.58
C GLY A 297 9.75 -9.54 20.42
N ALA A 298 9.58 -10.53 19.54
CA ALA A 298 10.65 -11.47 19.18
C ALA A 298 11.69 -10.86 18.23
N GLN A 299 11.40 -9.71 17.61
CA GLN A 299 12.33 -9.03 16.72
C GLN A 299 13.48 -8.41 17.52
N ARG A 300 14.70 -8.47 16.95
CA ARG A 300 15.90 -8.00 17.63
C ARG A 300 15.87 -6.49 17.92
N GLY A 301 15.98 -6.13 19.17
CA GLY A 301 16.04 -4.72 19.60
C GLY A 301 14.67 -4.05 19.72
N VAL A 302 13.59 -4.82 19.57
CA VAL A 302 12.22 -4.33 19.72
C VAL A 302 11.72 -4.53 21.15
N VAL A 303 11.09 -3.50 21.69
CA VAL A 303 10.25 -3.57 22.88
C VAL A 303 8.82 -3.33 22.41
N ALA A 304 8.05 -4.41 22.29
CA ALA A 304 6.65 -4.32 21.89
C ALA A 304 5.83 -3.61 22.98
N PRO A 305 4.78 -2.83 22.62
CA PRO A 305 3.90 -2.21 23.61
C PRO A 305 3.11 -3.24 24.42
N GLY A 306 2.66 -2.84 25.60
CA GLY A 306 1.71 -3.63 26.38
C GLY A 306 0.37 -3.79 25.66
N PHE A 307 -0.36 -4.87 25.97
CA PHE A 307 -1.60 -5.18 25.25
C PHE A 307 -2.65 -4.06 25.36
N ASP A 308 -2.80 -3.42 26.52
CA ASP A 308 -3.81 -2.39 26.72
C ASP A 308 -3.52 -1.13 25.88
N ASP A 309 -2.25 -0.72 25.80
CA ASP A 309 -1.82 0.38 24.94
C ASP A 309 -1.98 0.01 23.45
N ALA A 310 -1.62 -1.21 23.08
CA ALA A 310 -1.78 -1.72 21.73
C ALA A 310 -3.26 -1.83 21.33
N TRP A 311 -4.13 -2.25 22.25
CA TRP A 311 -5.57 -2.32 22.02
C TRP A 311 -6.18 -0.94 21.83
N LEU A 312 -5.72 0.06 22.58
CA LEU A 312 -6.13 1.44 22.38
C LEU A 312 -5.68 1.95 21.02
N ALA A 313 -4.41 1.74 20.64
CA ALA A 313 -3.86 2.13 19.35
C ALA A 313 -4.62 1.48 18.18
N TYR A 314 -4.90 0.18 18.25
CA TYR A 314 -5.71 -0.56 17.27
C TYR A 314 -7.09 0.08 17.07
N ARG A 315 -7.79 0.39 18.16
CA ARG A 315 -9.11 1.02 18.12
C ARG A 315 -9.10 2.42 17.52
N GLN A 316 -8.02 3.16 17.71
CA GLN A 316 -7.87 4.53 17.21
C GLN A 316 -7.64 4.61 15.70
N GLN A 317 -7.11 3.57 15.05
CA GLN A 317 -6.76 3.60 13.62
C GLN A 317 -7.89 3.12 12.69
N VAL A 318 -9.04 2.72 13.20
CA VAL A 318 -10.19 2.25 12.38
C VAL A 318 -10.67 3.28 11.35
N MET A 319 -10.54 4.58 11.67
CA MET A 319 -10.99 5.65 10.78
C MET A 319 -10.22 5.70 9.45
N HIS A 320 -9.01 5.15 9.38
CA HIS A 320 -8.29 5.01 8.11
C HIS A 320 -9.15 4.25 7.10
N GLY A 321 -9.51 3.03 7.42
CA GLY A 321 -10.32 2.21 6.52
C GLY A 321 -11.80 2.59 6.45
N PHE A 322 -12.34 3.33 7.43
CA PHE A 322 -13.69 3.87 7.33
C PHE A 322 -13.85 4.75 6.08
N MET A 323 -12.78 5.38 5.61
CA MET A 323 -12.79 6.23 4.41
C MET A 323 -13.04 5.46 3.10
N TRP A 324 -13.09 4.11 3.10
CA TRP A 324 -13.52 3.34 1.94
C TRP A 324 -14.88 3.79 1.39
N VAL A 325 -15.80 4.23 2.26
CA VAL A 325 -17.11 4.76 1.86
C VAL A 325 -17.00 5.94 0.88
N ALA A 326 -15.91 6.70 0.95
CA ALA A 326 -15.62 7.83 0.07
C ALA A 326 -15.03 7.44 -1.29
N THR A 327 -14.79 6.15 -1.54
CA THR A 327 -14.18 5.68 -2.79
C THR A 327 -15.22 5.71 -3.92
N PRO A 328 -15.02 6.50 -4.99
CA PRO A 328 -15.98 6.60 -6.08
C PRO A 328 -15.91 5.39 -7.02
N PRO A 329 -16.99 5.09 -7.78
CA PRO A 329 -17.07 3.93 -8.67
C PRO A 329 -16.00 3.89 -9.77
N GLN A 330 -15.41 5.06 -10.10
CA GLN A 330 -14.34 5.18 -11.09
C GLN A 330 -12.99 4.65 -10.56
N MET A 331 -12.83 4.59 -9.23
CA MET A 331 -11.59 4.13 -8.59
C MET A 331 -11.67 2.64 -8.23
N GLN A 332 -12.82 2.19 -7.70
CA GLN A 332 -13.01 0.79 -7.27
C GLN A 332 -14.42 0.31 -7.55
N PRO A 333 -14.61 -0.97 -7.88
CA PRO A 333 -15.93 -1.60 -8.01
C PRO A 333 -16.75 -1.50 -6.72
N ASP A 334 -18.08 -1.35 -6.88
CA ASP A 334 -19.01 -1.16 -5.76
C ASP A 334 -19.03 -2.32 -4.76
N ASP A 335 -18.80 -3.55 -5.18
CA ASP A 335 -18.75 -4.73 -4.32
C ASP A 335 -17.51 -4.71 -3.41
N ILE A 336 -16.37 -4.24 -3.90
CA ILE A 336 -15.14 -4.04 -3.10
C ILE A 336 -15.37 -2.94 -2.06
N VAL A 337 -15.94 -1.81 -2.50
CA VAL A 337 -16.23 -0.68 -1.60
C VAL A 337 -17.25 -1.09 -0.54
N ALA A 338 -18.31 -1.82 -0.93
CA ALA A 338 -19.32 -2.31 0.00
C ALA A 338 -18.73 -3.23 1.08
N ALA A 339 -17.90 -4.20 0.67
CA ALA A 339 -17.30 -5.15 1.60
C ALA A 339 -16.41 -4.46 2.66
N ASN A 340 -15.60 -3.48 2.24
CA ASN A 340 -14.79 -2.70 3.17
C ASN A 340 -15.64 -1.77 4.03
N THR A 341 -16.62 -1.07 3.45
CA THR A 341 -17.52 -0.17 4.19
C THR A 341 -18.24 -0.91 5.31
N GLU A 342 -18.80 -2.10 5.02
CA GLU A 342 -19.46 -2.94 6.03
C GLU A 342 -18.52 -3.28 7.19
N ARG A 343 -17.31 -3.74 6.91
CA ARG A 343 -16.34 -4.17 7.93
C ARG A 343 -15.87 -3.01 8.80
N PHE A 344 -15.52 -1.89 8.19
CA PHE A 344 -15.03 -0.73 8.93
C PHE A 344 -16.13 -0.02 9.71
N CYS A 345 -17.37 0.02 9.21
CA CYS A 345 -18.51 0.52 9.98
C CYS A 345 -18.80 -0.37 11.19
N ALA A 346 -18.79 -1.70 11.01
CA ALA A 346 -18.96 -2.63 12.13
C ALA A 346 -17.83 -2.48 13.16
N ALA A 347 -16.57 -2.32 12.71
CA ALA A 347 -15.43 -2.13 13.60
C ALA A 347 -15.51 -0.79 14.35
N LEU A 348 -15.94 0.28 13.69
CA LEU A 348 -16.09 1.60 14.30
C LEU A 348 -17.03 1.56 15.52
N GLU A 349 -18.13 0.80 15.41
CA GLU A 349 -19.10 0.60 16.50
C GLU A 349 -18.58 -0.38 17.55
N ASP A 350 -18.17 -1.59 17.16
CA ASP A 350 -17.74 -2.66 18.06
C ASP A 350 -16.54 -2.26 18.93
N LEU A 351 -15.63 -1.47 18.37
CA LEU A 351 -14.41 -1.02 19.01
C LEU A 351 -14.56 0.33 19.72
N GLU A 352 -15.77 0.90 19.71
CA GLU A 352 -16.03 2.23 20.29
C GLU A 352 -14.97 3.25 19.82
N THR A 353 -14.66 3.28 18.51
CA THR A 353 -13.54 4.04 17.95
C THR A 353 -13.59 5.52 18.31
N LEU A 354 -14.78 6.16 18.23
CA LEU A 354 -14.93 7.56 18.59
C LEU A 354 -14.55 7.80 20.06
N ARG A 355 -14.97 6.92 20.97
CA ARG A 355 -14.58 6.99 22.39
C ARG A 355 -13.08 6.79 22.59
N ALA A 356 -12.47 5.88 21.84
CA ALA A 356 -11.01 5.67 21.85
C ALA A 356 -10.25 6.90 21.37
N LEU A 357 -10.87 7.73 20.52
CA LEU A 357 -10.36 9.00 20.02
C LEU A 357 -10.70 10.20 20.92
N GLY A 358 -11.45 10.00 22.02
CA GLY A 358 -11.84 11.07 22.93
C GLY A 358 -13.03 11.91 22.45
N LEU A 359 -13.89 11.36 21.58
CA LEU A 359 -15.03 12.04 20.95
C LEU A 359 -16.38 11.55 21.43
#